data_4bd0a6d5cb5054632cfeff68db2eea34
#
_entry.id   4bd0a6d5cb5054632cfeff68db2eea34
#
_cell.length_a   1.000
_cell.length_b   1.000
_cell.length_c   1.000
_cell.angle_alpha   90.00
_cell.angle_beta   90.00
_cell.angle_gamma   90.00
#
_symmetry.space_group_name_H-M   'P 1'
#
loop_
_entity.id
_entity.type
_entity.pdbx_description
1 polymer ?
#
loop_
_entity_poly.entity_id
_entity_poly.type
_entity_poly.pdbx_seq_one_letter_code
_entity_poly.pdbx_strand_id
1 'polypeptide(L)'
;MDIRTRLALSLVSVSLLSMALLGAFAYYTAEGLLQEITVRQLDALAEGKKRDLEKIQEGWQDRVELMKQRVISSAGQDDTLPNDLSPNLDRILASVDNVSALRVLDSTGQSIGKAGEFPEGYVSPKAISTDPVKYLGTFFSARTGIQVIYSVDMMLESSGAVIMEVVVDGTSLQSVTNDYTGLGETGESMIFKVGTDGHILVLNEVRHAVDQKPSVHIPHAEAPVFMTETLARRSGVFIEGAEDYRGVEVWVASRFVENLAWGIIVKVDAVEERQRSLQLRSDMMDIGIALSAFAIIGGTLLGLYLARPIHNLAELVQRIRLGESDLRAEVNGDDEIAYLSESLNELLEHVQKNAPLPPPSSEPRD
;
A
#
# COMPACT_ATOMS: atom_id res chain seq x y z
N MET A 1 13.35 2.62 54.26
CA MET A 1 12.39 2.98 53.22
C MET A 1 10.99 2.78 53.81
N ASP A 2 10.19 3.83 53.88
CA ASP A 2 8.89 3.82 54.49
C ASP A 2 7.87 2.99 53.66
N ILE A 3 6.86 2.40 54.34
CA ILE A 3 5.80 1.60 53.65
C ILE A 3 5.13 2.38 52.54
N ARG A 4 4.92 3.70 52.74
CA ARG A 4 4.38 4.61 51.73
C ARG A 4 5.17 4.58 50.42
N THR A 5 6.49 4.73 50.51
CA THR A 5 7.39 4.77 49.39
C THR A 5 7.49 3.42 48.68
N ARG A 6 7.50 2.31 49.43
CA ARG A 6 7.54 0.96 48.88
C ARG A 6 6.28 0.64 48.08
N LEU A 7 5.09 0.98 48.60
CA LEU A 7 3.80 0.71 47.97
C LEU A 7 3.64 1.55 46.69
N ALA A 8 3.90 2.86 46.78
CA ALA A 8 3.88 3.75 45.60
C ALA A 8 4.85 3.28 44.52
N LEU A 9 6.08 2.92 44.88
CA LEU A 9 7.12 2.48 43.94
C LEU A 9 6.77 1.14 43.29
N SER A 10 6.17 0.21 44.04
CA SER A 10 5.73 -1.07 43.48
C SER A 10 4.58 -0.89 42.49
N LEU A 11 3.59 -0.05 42.78
CA LEU A 11 2.47 0.25 41.88
C LEU A 11 2.96 0.92 40.58
N VAL A 12 3.81 1.95 40.71
CA VAL A 12 4.40 2.63 39.56
C VAL A 12 5.25 1.68 38.73
N SER A 13 6.10 0.86 39.36
CA SER A 13 6.98 -0.09 38.66
C SER A 13 6.19 -1.15 37.88
N VAL A 14 5.15 -1.73 38.47
CA VAL A 14 4.28 -2.72 37.81
C VAL A 14 3.54 -2.07 36.63
N SER A 15 3.01 -0.86 36.83
CA SER A 15 2.32 -0.14 35.77
C SER A 15 3.25 0.19 34.59
N LEU A 16 4.45 0.70 34.86
CA LEU A 16 5.43 1.04 33.84
C LEU A 16 5.94 -0.22 33.10
N LEU A 17 6.20 -1.32 33.83
CA LEU A 17 6.64 -2.58 33.22
C LEU A 17 5.56 -3.15 32.29
N SER A 18 4.32 -3.20 32.77
CA SER A 18 3.19 -3.69 31.97
C SER A 18 3.00 -2.87 30.70
N MET A 19 3.15 -1.54 30.82
CA MET A 19 3.00 -0.62 29.70
C MET A 19 4.14 -0.74 28.70
N ALA A 20 5.39 -0.90 29.17
CA ALA A 20 6.54 -1.14 28.30
C ALA A 20 6.40 -2.45 27.50
N LEU A 21 5.92 -3.52 28.15
CA LEU A 21 5.67 -4.80 27.47
C LEU A 21 4.54 -4.69 26.44
N LEU A 22 3.42 -4.08 26.80
CA LEU A 22 2.31 -3.87 25.86
C LEU A 22 2.70 -2.96 24.70
N GLY A 23 3.42 -1.86 24.98
CA GLY A 23 3.89 -0.93 23.97
C GLY A 23 4.85 -1.59 22.98
N ALA A 24 5.81 -2.37 23.47
CA ALA A 24 6.73 -3.13 22.63
C ALA A 24 5.97 -4.15 21.75
N PHE A 25 5.07 -4.92 22.33
CA PHE A 25 4.26 -5.89 21.60
C PHE A 25 3.39 -5.20 20.53
N ALA A 26 2.71 -4.10 20.88
CA ALA A 26 1.89 -3.33 19.95
C ALA A 26 2.71 -2.77 18.80
N TYR A 27 3.92 -2.26 19.08
CA TYR A 27 4.82 -1.73 18.05
C TYR A 27 5.23 -2.81 17.04
N TYR A 28 5.75 -3.95 17.51
CA TYR A 28 6.16 -5.04 16.60
C TYR A 28 5.00 -5.58 15.76
N THR A 29 3.82 -5.69 16.37
CA THR A 29 2.62 -6.15 15.65
C THR A 29 2.18 -5.14 14.60
N ALA A 30 2.17 -3.84 14.93
CA ALA A 30 1.75 -2.78 14.02
C ALA A 30 2.72 -2.59 12.85
N GLU A 31 4.04 -2.67 13.08
CA GLU A 31 5.04 -2.57 12.01
C GLU A 31 4.90 -3.70 10.99
N GLY A 32 4.77 -4.95 11.44
CA GLY A 32 4.54 -6.09 10.56
C GLY A 32 3.22 -5.99 9.78
N LEU A 33 2.16 -5.50 10.44
CA LEU A 33 0.85 -5.31 9.80
C LEU A 33 0.89 -4.22 8.74
N LEU A 34 1.57 -3.09 8.97
CA LEU A 34 1.73 -2.02 7.99
C LEU A 34 2.43 -2.53 6.73
N GLN A 35 3.55 -3.23 6.90
CA GLN A 35 4.26 -3.82 5.77
C GLN A 35 3.37 -4.77 4.96
N GLU A 36 2.65 -5.66 5.65
CA GLU A 36 1.73 -6.60 5.00
C GLU A 36 0.60 -5.88 4.25
N ILE A 37 0.03 -4.83 4.83
CA ILE A 37 -1.03 -4.03 4.19
C ILE A 37 -0.50 -3.36 2.92
N THR A 38 0.66 -2.72 2.96
CA THR A 38 1.25 -2.06 1.79
C THR A 38 1.57 -3.06 0.68
N VAL A 39 2.15 -4.21 1.03
CA VAL A 39 2.43 -5.29 0.07
C VAL A 39 1.14 -5.76 -0.61
N ARG A 40 0.10 -6.05 0.16
CA ARG A 40 -1.21 -6.47 -0.38
C ARG A 40 -1.87 -5.38 -1.23
N GLN A 41 -1.73 -4.12 -0.83
CA GLN A 41 -2.25 -2.98 -1.59
C GLN A 41 -1.56 -2.84 -2.95
N LEU A 42 -0.23 -2.87 -2.99
CA LEU A 42 0.54 -2.82 -4.24
C LEU A 42 0.20 -4.01 -5.15
N ASP A 43 0.09 -5.19 -4.57
CA ASP A 43 -0.26 -6.42 -5.29
C ASP A 43 -1.66 -6.32 -5.92
N ALA A 44 -2.65 -5.85 -5.16
CA ALA A 44 -4.01 -5.63 -5.63
C ALA A 44 -4.09 -4.54 -6.71
N LEU A 45 -3.32 -3.45 -6.57
CA LEU A 45 -3.25 -2.37 -7.56
C LEU A 45 -2.62 -2.87 -8.87
N ALA A 46 -1.52 -3.63 -8.80
CA ALA A 46 -0.89 -4.19 -9.98
C ALA A 46 -1.83 -5.16 -10.73
N GLU A 47 -2.58 -5.98 -9.99
CA GLU A 47 -3.58 -6.88 -10.56
C GLU A 47 -4.77 -6.13 -11.16
N GLY A 48 -5.20 -5.04 -10.52
CA GLY A 48 -6.25 -4.15 -11.05
C GLY A 48 -5.82 -3.53 -12.38
N LYS A 49 -4.63 -2.93 -12.40
CA LYS A 49 -4.10 -2.29 -13.61
C LYS A 49 -3.81 -3.29 -14.75
N LYS A 50 -3.39 -4.52 -14.44
CA LYS A 50 -3.30 -5.59 -15.44
C LYS A 50 -4.65 -5.85 -16.09
N ARG A 51 -5.72 -6.00 -15.30
CA ARG A 51 -7.09 -6.22 -15.81
C ARG A 51 -7.59 -5.05 -16.66
N ASP A 52 -7.24 -3.83 -16.28
CA ASP A 52 -7.60 -2.65 -17.06
C ASP A 52 -6.87 -2.62 -18.42
N LEU A 53 -5.59 -3.02 -18.47
CA LEU A 53 -4.86 -3.22 -19.72
C LEU A 53 -5.47 -4.31 -20.60
N GLU A 54 -5.87 -5.44 -20.03
CA GLU A 54 -6.53 -6.52 -20.74
C GLU A 54 -7.86 -6.06 -21.36
N LYS A 55 -8.66 -5.29 -20.63
CA LYS A 55 -9.89 -4.68 -21.15
C LYS A 55 -9.63 -3.68 -22.30
N ILE A 56 -8.58 -2.85 -22.16
CA ILE A 56 -8.18 -1.94 -23.22
C ILE A 56 -7.81 -2.72 -24.48
N GLN A 57 -7.04 -3.79 -24.32
CA GLN A 57 -6.67 -4.68 -25.40
C GLN A 57 -7.88 -5.33 -26.08
N GLU A 58 -8.82 -5.86 -25.31
CA GLU A 58 -10.10 -6.39 -25.82
C GLU A 58 -10.83 -5.32 -26.64
N GLY A 59 -10.92 -4.10 -26.13
CA GLY A 59 -11.52 -2.97 -26.86
C GLY A 59 -10.79 -2.59 -28.14
N TRP A 60 -9.47 -2.79 -28.23
CA TRP A 60 -8.73 -2.63 -29.49
C TRP A 60 -9.04 -3.75 -30.47
N GLN A 61 -9.13 -4.99 -30.03
CA GLN A 61 -9.49 -6.14 -30.87
C GLN A 61 -10.91 -5.98 -31.42
N ASP A 62 -11.86 -5.55 -30.63
CA ASP A 62 -13.24 -5.28 -31.05
C ASP A 62 -13.28 -4.19 -32.15
N ARG A 63 -12.46 -3.15 -32.04
CA ARG A 63 -12.35 -2.11 -33.08
C ARG A 63 -11.78 -2.66 -34.36
N VAL A 64 -10.76 -3.51 -34.29
CA VAL A 64 -10.17 -4.16 -35.46
C VAL A 64 -11.22 -5.01 -36.17
N GLU A 65 -12.01 -5.79 -35.43
CA GLU A 65 -13.07 -6.60 -35.99
C GLU A 65 -14.21 -5.73 -36.61
N LEU A 66 -14.56 -4.61 -35.94
CA LEU A 66 -15.51 -3.65 -36.51
C LEU A 66 -15.00 -3.06 -37.84
N MET A 67 -13.71 -2.72 -37.91
CA MET A 67 -13.08 -2.23 -39.12
C MET A 67 -13.14 -3.27 -40.25
N LYS A 68 -12.83 -4.53 -39.93
CA LYS A 68 -12.96 -5.65 -40.86
C LYS A 68 -14.35 -5.74 -41.45
N GLN A 69 -15.39 -5.70 -40.60
CA GLN A 69 -16.79 -5.77 -41.06
C GLN A 69 -17.15 -4.60 -41.99
N ARG A 70 -16.67 -3.39 -41.69
CA ARG A 70 -16.89 -2.20 -42.53
C ARG A 70 -16.18 -2.32 -43.87
N VAL A 71 -14.94 -2.81 -43.91
CA VAL A 71 -14.20 -3.03 -45.15
C VAL A 71 -14.90 -4.06 -46.05
N ILE A 72 -15.32 -5.20 -45.48
CA ILE A 72 -16.05 -6.23 -46.21
C ILE A 72 -17.36 -5.67 -46.76
N SER A 73 -18.15 -4.95 -45.94
CA SER A 73 -19.43 -4.36 -46.39
C SER A 73 -19.26 -3.30 -47.49
N SER A 74 -18.17 -2.50 -47.41
CA SER A 74 -17.91 -1.47 -48.41
C SER A 74 -17.43 -2.06 -49.75
N ALA A 75 -16.69 -3.17 -49.71
CA ALA A 75 -16.20 -3.86 -50.89
C ALA A 75 -17.32 -4.60 -51.67
N GLY A 76 -18.38 -5.03 -50.98
CA GLY A 76 -19.54 -5.69 -51.59
C GLY A 76 -20.58 -4.78 -52.21
N GLN A 77 -20.48 -3.46 -52.03
CA GLN A 77 -21.44 -2.48 -52.57
C GLN A 77 -21.08 -1.86 -53.90
N ASP A 78 -19.84 -2.01 -54.36
CA ASP A 78 -19.31 -1.42 -55.59
C ASP A 78 -18.96 -2.53 -56.59
N ASP A 79 -19.79 -2.74 -57.60
CA ASP A 79 -19.60 -3.70 -58.70
C ASP A 79 -18.39 -3.37 -59.57
N THR A 80 -17.82 -2.18 -59.42
CA THR A 80 -16.58 -1.74 -60.03
C THR A 80 -15.52 -1.54 -58.98
N LEU A 81 -14.81 -2.61 -58.64
CA LEU A 81 -13.65 -2.47 -57.76
C LEU A 81 -12.57 -1.64 -58.44
N PRO A 82 -12.28 -0.46 -57.90
CA PRO A 82 -11.07 0.24 -58.28
C PRO A 82 -9.89 -0.66 -57.87
N ASN A 83 -8.86 -0.68 -58.71
CA ASN A 83 -7.59 -1.29 -58.35
C ASN A 83 -6.95 -0.73 -57.06
N ASP A 84 -7.61 0.20 -56.44
CA ASP A 84 -7.18 0.89 -55.20
C ASP A 84 -8.39 1.10 -54.27
N LEU A 85 -8.36 0.45 -53.10
CA LEU A 85 -9.35 0.57 -52.02
C LEU A 85 -9.16 1.82 -51.16
N SER A 86 -8.08 2.60 -51.37
CA SER A 86 -7.70 3.72 -50.48
C SER A 86 -8.82 4.73 -50.24
N PRO A 87 -9.65 5.18 -51.22
CA PRO A 87 -10.74 6.14 -50.96
C PRO A 87 -11.81 5.60 -50.03
N ASN A 88 -12.07 4.30 -50.07
CA ASN A 88 -13.00 3.65 -49.15
C ASN A 88 -12.43 3.52 -47.75
N LEU A 89 -11.13 3.15 -47.64
CA LEU A 89 -10.40 3.05 -46.39
C LEU A 89 -10.31 4.41 -45.68
N ASP A 90 -10.08 5.52 -46.41
CA ASP A 90 -10.07 6.88 -45.83
C ASP A 90 -11.40 7.21 -45.18
N ARG A 91 -12.53 6.87 -45.85
CA ARG A 91 -13.89 7.11 -45.33
C ARG A 91 -14.18 6.25 -44.09
N ILE A 92 -13.71 5.01 -44.09
CA ILE A 92 -13.84 4.11 -42.95
C ILE A 92 -12.99 4.61 -41.78
N LEU A 93 -11.74 4.98 -42.02
CA LEU A 93 -10.85 5.53 -41.01
C LEU A 93 -11.41 6.77 -40.33
N ALA A 94 -12.00 7.70 -41.11
CA ALA A 94 -12.63 8.89 -40.58
C ALA A 94 -13.88 8.63 -39.72
N SER A 95 -14.44 7.42 -39.75
CA SER A 95 -15.66 7.03 -39.02
C SER A 95 -15.42 6.28 -37.72
N VAL A 96 -14.15 6.05 -37.34
CA VAL A 96 -13.78 5.30 -36.11
C VAL A 96 -12.72 6.06 -35.34
N ASP A 97 -13.00 6.30 -34.07
CA ASP A 97 -12.07 6.96 -33.17
C ASP A 97 -10.93 6.05 -32.72
N ASN A 98 -9.78 6.65 -32.43
CA ASN A 98 -8.57 5.97 -31.92
C ASN A 98 -8.00 4.92 -32.87
N VAL A 99 -8.20 5.06 -34.17
CA VAL A 99 -7.50 4.33 -35.23
C VAL A 99 -6.79 5.36 -36.10
N SER A 100 -5.47 5.19 -36.27
CA SER A 100 -4.63 6.18 -36.97
C SER A 100 -4.27 5.77 -38.39
N ALA A 101 -4.29 4.47 -38.69
CA ALA A 101 -4.06 3.99 -40.02
C ALA A 101 -4.69 2.62 -40.29
N LEU A 102 -4.94 2.37 -41.57
CA LEU A 102 -5.54 1.15 -42.09
C LEU A 102 -4.88 0.77 -43.40
N ARG A 103 -4.55 -0.51 -43.60
CA ARG A 103 -3.96 -1.03 -44.84
C ARG A 103 -4.51 -2.42 -45.13
N VAL A 104 -4.76 -2.69 -46.41
CA VAL A 104 -5.16 -4.01 -46.91
C VAL A 104 -4.10 -4.52 -47.82
N LEU A 105 -3.64 -5.75 -47.58
CA LEU A 105 -2.60 -6.45 -48.32
C LEU A 105 -3.20 -7.66 -48.98
N ASP A 106 -2.79 -7.92 -50.23
CA ASP A 106 -3.14 -9.17 -50.92
C ASP A 106 -2.31 -10.37 -50.42
N SER A 107 -2.57 -11.54 -50.94
CA SER A 107 -1.86 -12.79 -50.60
C SER A 107 -0.37 -12.76 -50.90
N THR A 108 0.11 -11.80 -51.74
CA THR A 108 1.53 -11.59 -52.05
C THR A 108 2.19 -10.61 -51.09
N GLY A 109 1.41 -9.92 -50.22
CA GLY A 109 1.87 -8.86 -49.35
C GLY A 109 1.94 -7.48 -50.00
N GLN A 110 1.35 -7.32 -51.21
CA GLN A 110 1.25 -6.03 -51.89
C GLN A 110 0.02 -5.26 -51.34
N SER A 111 0.20 -3.96 -51.12
CA SER A 111 -0.90 -3.11 -50.64
C SER A 111 -1.90 -2.85 -51.76
N ILE A 112 -3.16 -3.24 -51.57
CA ILE A 112 -4.30 -2.94 -52.44
C ILE A 112 -5.12 -1.75 -51.96
N GLY A 113 -4.80 -1.18 -50.82
CA GLY A 113 -5.32 0.06 -50.30
C GLY A 113 -4.68 0.45 -49.00
N LYS A 114 -4.56 1.76 -48.75
CA LYS A 114 -3.98 2.33 -47.53
C LYS A 114 -4.67 3.64 -47.18
N ALA A 115 -4.95 3.84 -45.90
CA ALA A 115 -5.41 5.10 -45.30
C ALA A 115 -4.57 5.41 -44.06
N GLY A 116 -4.21 6.65 -43.84
CA GLY A 116 -3.37 7.10 -42.72
C GLY A 116 -1.89 6.69 -42.88
N GLU A 117 -1.11 6.99 -41.83
CA GLU A 117 0.35 6.74 -41.81
C GLU A 117 0.69 5.65 -40.80
N PHE A 118 1.46 4.65 -41.26
CA PHE A 118 2.02 3.61 -40.38
C PHE A 118 3.30 4.12 -39.70
N PRO A 119 3.61 3.57 -38.50
CA PRO A 119 4.82 3.94 -37.78
C PRO A 119 6.08 3.74 -38.63
N GLU A 120 7.04 4.66 -38.43
CA GLU A 120 8.38 4.53 -39.08
C GLU A 120 9.05 3.21 -38.71
N GLY A 121 9.65 2.55 -39.68
CA GLY A 121 10.35 1.27 -39.48
C GLY A 121 9.44 0.05 -39.35
N TYR A 122 8.13 0.21 -39.44
CA TYR A 122 7.21 -0.94 -39.42
C TYR A 122 7.25 -1.69 -40.76
N VAL A 123 7.53 -2.99 -40.68
CA VAL A 123 7.50 -3.93 -41.80
C VAL A 123 6.46 -5.00 -41.52
N SER A 124 5.52 -5.20 -42.46
CA SER A 124 4.51 -6.27 -42.34
C SER A 124 5.17 -7.64 -42.26
N PRO A 125 4.75 -8.51 -41.33
CA PRO A 125 5.19 -9.90 -41.33
C PRO A 125 4.61 -10.63 -42.52
N LYS A 126 5.43 -11.50 -43.14
CA LYS A 126 5.04 -12.29 -44.31
C LYS A 126 4.13 -13.48 -44.02
N ALA A 127 3.82 -13.76 -42.78
CA ALA A 127 3.08 -14.96 -42.35
C ALA A 127 1.62 -14.65 -42.04
N ILE A 128 0.72 -15.37 -42.67
CA ILE A 128 -0.70 -15.43 -42.33
C ILE A 128 -0.81 -16.21 -41.03
N SER A 129 -1.57 -15.67 -40.04
CA SER A 129 -1.83 -16.31 -38.75
C SER A 129 -3.22 -16.92 -38.75
N THR A 130 -3.41 -17.97 -37.96
CA THR A 130 -4.71 -18.60 -37.75
C THR A 130 -5.56 -17.89 -36.69
N ASP A 131 -4.99 -16.89 -35.99
CA ASP A 131 -5.71 -16.14 -34.95
C ASP A 131 -6.66 -15.12 -35.61
N PRO A 132 -7.88 -14.95 -35.06
CA PRO A 132 -8.90 -14.05 -35.64
C PRO A 132 -8.44 -12.58 -35.69
N VAL A 133 -7.73 -12.11 -34.64
CA VAL A 133 -7.08 -10.78 -34.59
C VAL A 133 -5.70 -10.98 -33.93
N LYS A 134 -4.65 -10.64 -34.65
CA LYS A 134 -3.27 -10.85 -34.18
C LYS A 134 -2.60 -9.53 -33.82
N TYR A 135 -2.01 -9.47 -32.65
CA TYR A 135 -1.10 -8.39 -32.25
C TYR A 135 0.23 -8.51 -33.02
N LEU A 136 0.63 -7.46 -33.71
CA LEU A 136 1.88 -7.42 -34.51
C LEU A 136 3.00 -6.66 -33.84
N GLY A 137 2.66 -5.69 -32.98
CA GLY A 137 3.68 -4.93 -32.28
C GLY A 137 3.19 -3.59 -31.77
N THR A 138 4.04 -2.96 -30.97
CA THR A 138 3.83 -1.61 -30.43
C THR A 138 5.01 -0.75 -30.84
N PHE A 139 4.70 0.42 -31.35
CA PHE A 139 5.62 1.42 -31.80
C PHE A 139 5.41 2.70 -31.01
N PHE A 140 6.47 3.43 -30.81
CA PHE A 140 6.45 4.73 -30.17
C PHE A 140 7.02 5.79 -31.11
N SER A 141 6.32 6.89 -31.23
CA SER A 141 6.80 8.06 -31.97
C SER A 141 6.57 9.31 -31.11
N ALA A 142 7.55 10.22 -31.11
CA ALA A 142 7.41 11.50 -30.40
C ALA A 142 6.22 12.36 -30.95
N ARG A 143 5.80 12.13 -32.20
CA ARG A 143 4.70 12.86 -32.85
C ARG A 143 3.33 12.23 -32.57
N THR A 144 3.24 10.92 -32.57
CA THR A 144 1.96 10.19 -32.52
C THR A 144 1.76 9.40 -31.23
N GLY A 145 2.74 9.40 -30.33
CA GLY A 145 2.69 8.61 -29.09
C GLY A 145 2.81 7.11 -29.35
N ILE A 146 2.10 6.33 -28.54
CA ILE A 146 2.06 4.87 -28.65
C ILE A 146 1.09 4.46 -29.74
N GLN A 147 1.55 3.60 -30.62
CA GLN A 147 0.76 3.00 -31.69
C GLN A 147 0.83 1.49 -31.61
N VAL A 148 -0.30 0.82 -31.57
CA VAL A 148 -0.42 -0.64 -31.47
C VAL A 148 -0.95 -1.17 -32.81
N ILE A 149 -0.25 -2.16 -33.38
CA ILE A 149 -0.62 -2.70 -34.69
C ILE A 149 -1.21 -4.08 -34.52
N TYR A 150 -2.37 -4.25 -35.12
CA TYR A 150 -3.06 -5.53 -35.25
C TYR A 150 -3.19 -5.92 -36.71
N SER A 151 -3.28 -7.22 -36.98
CA SER A 151 -3.72 -7.76 -38.26
C SER A 151 -4.92 -8.68 -38.11
N VAL A 152 -5.72 -8.75 -39.15
CA VAL A 152 -6.84 -9.67 -39.22
C VAL A 152 -6.97 -10.20 -40.66
N ASP A 153 -7.19 -11.50 -40.77
CA ASP A 153 -7.44 -12.15 -42.04
C ASP A 153 -8.91 -11.95 -42.46
N MET A 154 -9.15 -11.67 -43.74
CA MET A 154 -10.49 -11.52 -44.27
C MET A 154 -10.55 -12.02 -45.72
N MET A 155 -11.77 -12.33 -46.19
CA MET A 155 -12.07 -12.69 -47.57
C MET A 155 -12.79 -11.56 -48.26
N LEU A 156 -12.31 -11.10 -49.37
CA LEU A 156 -12.99 -10.17 -50.24
C LEU A 156 -13.41 -10.91 -51.54
N GLU A 157 -14.64 -10.70 -52.00
CA GLU A 157 -15.19 -11.38 -53.19
C GLU A 157 -14.34 -11.15 -54.43
N SER A 158 -13.71 -9.99 -54.53
CA SER A 158 -12.93 -9.57 -55.67
C SER A 158 -11.45 -9.93 -55.60
N SER A 159 -10.88 -10.00 -54.41
CA SER A 159 -9.41 -10.15 -54.21
C SER A 159 -9.04 -11.44 -53.48
N GLY A 160 -10.02 -12.26 -53.10
CA GLY A 160 -9.80 -13.49 -52.35
C GLY A 160 -9.35 -13.23 -50.91
N ALA A 161 -8.41 -14.06 -50.43
CA ALA A 161 -7.83 -13.92 -49.11
C ALA A 161 -6.91 -12.71 -49.01
N VAL A 162 -7.17 -11.81 -48.10
CA VAL A 162 -6.40 -10.57 -47.85
C VAL A 162 -6.13 -10.40 -46.37
N ILE A 163 -5.11 -9.61 -46.03
CA ILE A 163 -4.77 -9.25 -44.67
C ILE A 163 -5.07 -7.76 -44.46
N MET A 164 -5.86 -7.44 -43.45
CA MET A 164 -6.02 -6.07 -43.03
C MET A 164 -5.12 -5.79 -41.83
N GLU A 165 -4.35 -4.74 -41.90
CA GLU A 165 -3.54 -4.20 -40.80
C GLU A 165 -4.15 -2.91 -40.29
N VAL A 166 -4.27 -2.77 -38.98
CA VAL A 166 -4.86 -1.63 -38.32
C VAL A 166 -3.88 -1.07 -37.28
N VAL A 167 -3.68 0.23 -37.33
CA VAL A 167 -2.90 0.97 -36.32
C VAL A 167 -3.87 1.62 -35.34
N VAL A 168 -3.86 1.18 -34.13
CA VAL A 168 -4.68 1.71 -33.04
C VAL A 168 -3.84 2.67 -32.20
N ASP A 169 -4.43 3.79 -31.80
CA ASP A 169 -3.82 4.76 -30.91
C ASP A 169 -3.83 4.24 -29.45
N GLY A 170 -2.65 4.26 -28.83
CA GLY A 170 -2.43 3.81 -27.47
C GLY A 170 -2.73 4.85 -26.39
N THR A 171 -3.35 6.00 -26.69
CA THR A 171 -3.67 7.05 -25.71
C THR A 171 -4.51 6.55 -24.53
N SER A 172 -5.34 5.53 -24.74
CA SER A 172 -6.11 4.88 -23.67
C SER A 172 -5.24 4.27 -22.56
N LEU A 173 -3.96 3.97 -22.82
CA LEU A 173 -3.02 3.49 -21.79
C LEU A 173 -2.76 4.52 -20.71
N GLN A 174 -2.88 5.81 -21.03
CA GLN A 174 -2.69 6.89 -20.06
C GLN A 174 -3.71 6.82 -18.92
N SER A 175 -4.91 6.32 -19.18
CA SER A 175 -5.94 6.15 -18.14
C SER A 175 -5.51 5.14 -17.06
N VAL A 176 -4.70 4.16 -17.43
CA VAL A 176 -4.17 3.15 -16.49
C VAL A 176 -2.94 3.69 -15.75
N THR A 177 -2.04 4.37 -16.47
CA THR A 177 -0.75 4.79 -15.90
C THR A 177 -0.81 6.09 -15.11
N ASN A 178 -1.72 7.02 -15.48
CA ASN A 178 -1.89 8.31 -14.82
C ASN A 178 -2.88 8.28 -13.65
N ASP A 179 -3.49 7.14 -13.38
CA ASP A 179 -4.26 6.94 -12.16
C ASP A 179 -3.33 6.57 -11.00
N TYR A 180 -3.07 7.53 -10.13
CA TYR A 180 -2.22 7.40 -8.95
C TYR A 180 -3.01 7.11 -7.66
N THR A 181 -4.29 6.79 -7.76
CA THR A 181 -5.15 6.50 -6.62
C THR A 181 -4.59 5.35 -5.81
N GLY A 182 -4.37 5.57 -4.53
CA GLY A 182 -3.81 4.58 -3.62
C GLY A 182 -2.30 4.37 -3.70
N LEU A 183 -1.57 5.16 -4.49
CA LEU A 183 -0.12 5.03 -4.68
C LEU A 183 0.71 6.00 -3.82
N GLY A 184 0.07 6.83 -2.99
CA GLY A 184 0.79 7.83 -2.20
C GLY A 184 1.40 8.95 -3.04
N GLU A 185 2.45 9.57 -2.51
CA GLU A 185 3.09 10.73 -3.14
C GLU A 185 4.13 10.34 -4.20
N THR A 186 4.88 9.28 -3.95
CA THR A 186 5.98 8.80 -4.81
C THR A 186 5.55 7.70 -5.77
N GLY A 187 4.33 7.17 -5.59
CA GLY A 187 3.86 6.03 -6.34
C GLY A 187 3.69 6.27 -7.83
N GLU A 188 4.00 5.26 -8.62
CA GLU A 188 4.02 5.31 -10.07
C GLU A 188 3.63 3.97 -10.68
N SER A 189 3.00 4.03 -11.86
CA SER A 189 2.72 2.84 -12.68
C SER A 189 3.48 2.93 -14.00
N MET A 190 4.10 1.82 -14.39
CA MET A 190 4.89 1.76 -15.63
C MET A 190 4.50 0.52 -16.43
N ILE A 191 4.28 0.71 -17.72
CA ILE A 191 4.08 -0.35 -18.71
C ILE A 191 5.36 -0.46 -19.54
N PHE A 192 5.87 -1.65 -19.75
CA PHE A 192 7.12 -1.85 -20.47
C PHE A 192 7.13 -3.15 -21.25
N LYS A 193 7.98 -3.21 -22.25
CA LYS A 193 8.18 -4.39 -23.10
C LYS A 193 9.65 -4.53 -23.52
N VAL A 194 9.99 -5.66 -24.12
CA VAL A 194 11.26 -5.78 -24.85
C VAL A 194 11.12 -5.10 -26.21
N GLY A 195 12.00 -4.18 -26.52
CA GLY A 195 12.14 -3.57 -27.85
C GLY A 195 12.80 -4.50 -28.87
N THR A 196 12.75 -4.14 -30.13
CA THR A 196 13.39 -4.89 -31.23
C THR A 196 14.90 -4.90 -31.14
N ASP A 197 15.48 -3.97 -30.42
CA ASP A 197 16.91 -3.82 -30.14
C ASP A 197 17.37 -4.59 -28.90
N GLY A 198 16.43 -5.30 -28.24
CA GLY A 198 16.67 -6.04 -26.99
C GLY A 198 16.69 -5.18 -25.73
N HIS A 199 16.51 -3.87 -25.84
CA HIS A 199 16.36 -2.98 -24.68
C HIS A 199 14.95 -3.07 -24.10
N ILE A 200 14.78 -2.71 -22.82
CA ILE A 200 13.46 -2.53 -22.23
C ILE A 200 12.96 -1.15 -22.57
N LEU A 201 11.80 -1.10 -23.22
CA LEU A 201 11.13 0.13 -23.61
C LEU A 201 9.96 0.36 -22.67
N VAL A 202 9.97 1.49 -21.94
CA VAL A 202 8.83 1.95 -21.16
C VAL A 202 7.86 2.67 -22.09
N LEU A 203 6.58 2.27 -22.05
CA LEU A 203 5.56 2.71 -23.01
C LEU A 203 4.79 3.94 -22.56
N ASN A 204 4.86 4.34 -21.31
CA ASN A 204 4.16 5.51 -20.79
C ASN A 204 5.12 6.58 -20.28
N GLU A 205 4.62 7.79 -20.13
CA GLU A 205 5.34 8.85 -19.43
C GLU A 205 5.53 8.46 -17.97
N VAL A 206 6.76 8.64 -17.48
CA VAL A 206 7.11 8.34 -16.09
C VAL A 206 6.92 9.59 -15.24
N ARG A 207 6.26 9.42 -14.08
CA ARG A 207 5.86 10.53 -13.20
C ARG A 207 7.02 11.38 -12.72
N HIS A 208 8.18 10.76 -12.48
CA HIS A 208 9.34 11.39 -11.85
C HIS A 208 10.54 11.53 -12.80
N ALA A 209 10.33 11.52 -14.11
CA ALA A 209 11.40 11.73 -15.08
C ALA A 209 11.94 13.16 -15.00
N VAL A 210 13.25 13.29 -14.89
CA VAL A 210 13.95 14.59 -14.83
C VAL A 210 13.87 15.34 -16.18
N ASP A 211 13.81 14.62 -17.31
CA ASP A 211 13.90 15.16 -18.67
C ASP A 211 12.62 15.00 -19.52
N GLN A 212 11.48 14.61 -18.92
CA GLN A 212 10.18 14.44 -19.61
C GLN A 212 10.25 13.74 -20.97
N LYS A 213 11.14 12.76 -21.13
CA LYS A 213 11.19 11.94 -22.34
C LYS A 213 10.00 10.98 -22.34
N PRO A 214 9.22 10.94 -23.40
CA PRO A 214 7.99 10.13 -23.45
C PRO A 214 8.25 8.62 -23.48
N SER A 215 9.50 8.17 -23.61
CA SER A 215 9.88 6.78 -23.47
C SER A 215 11.27 6.65 -22.88
N VAL A 216 11.41 5.75 -21.91
CA VAL A 216 12.72 5.42 -21.33
C VAL A 216 13.18 4.11 -21.96
N HIS A 217 14.37 4.15 -22.60
CA HIS A 217 15.06 2.97 -23.10
C HIS A 217 16.09 2.53 -22.07
N ILE A 218 15.91 1.35 -21.50
CA ILE A 218 16.81 0.79 -20.49
C ILE A 218 17.56 -0.38 -21.13
N PRO A 219 18.90 -0.35 -21.20
CA PRO A 219 19.66 -1.51 -21.62
C PRO A 219 19.32 -2.72 -20.76
N HIS A 220 19.10 -3.89 -21.36
CA HIS A 220 18.67 -5.07 -20.63
C HIS A 220 19.61 -5.44 -19.46
N ALA A 221 20.91 -5.19 -19.62
CA ALA A 221 21.90 -5.45 -18.57
C ALA A 221 21.85 -4.48 -17.39
N GLU A 222 21.24 -3.31 -17.57
CA GLU A 222 21.08 -2.25 -16.57
C GLU A 222 19.64 -2.20 -16.02
N ALA A 223 18.76 -3.05 -16.54
CA ALA A 223 17.36 -3.03 -16.18
C ALA A 223 17.16 -3.56 -14.76
N PRO A 224 16.27 -2.92 -13.98
CA PRO A 224 15.87 -3.41 -12.68
C PRO A 224 15.43 -4.88 -12.70
N VAL A 225 15.83 -5.64 -11.68
CA VAL A 225 15.55 -7.09 -11.58
C VAL A 225 14.04 -7.38 -11.72
N PHE A 226 13.18 -6.58 -11.11
CA PHE A 226 11.74 -6.77 -11.21
C PHE A 226 11.21 -6.64 -12.66
N MET A 227 11.84 -5.82 -13.52
CA MET A 227 11.44 -5.72 -14.93
C MET A 227 11.84 -6.97 -15.72
N THR A 228 13.08 -7.43 -15.56
CA THR A 228 13.57 -8.64 -16.23
C THR A 228 12.84 -9.89 -15.78
N GLU A 229 12.57 -10.04 -14.48
CA GLU A 229 11.78 -11.12 -13.92
C GLU A 229 10.35 -11.12 -14.48
N THR A 230 9.72 -9.94 -14.52
CA THR A 230 8.37 -9.81 -15.08
C THR A 230 8.31 -10.21 -16.54
N LEU A 231 9.25 -9.75 -17.38
CA LEU A 231 9.32 -10.12 -18.78
C LEU A 231 9.67 -11.61 -18.99
N ALA A 232 10.31 -12.23 -18.00
CA ALA A 232 10.49 -13.69 -17.94
C ALA A 232 9.25 -14.43 -17.36
N ARG A 233 8.09 -13.76 -17.28
CA ARG A 233 6.80 -14.27 -16.75
C ARG A 233 6.84 -14.63 -15.26
N ARG A 234 7.76 -14.06 -14.49
CA ARG A 234 7.85 -14.20 -13.04
C ARG A 234 7.35 -12.92 -12.36
N SER A 235 6.02 -12.81 -12.29
CA SER A 235 5.34 -11.73 -11.60
C SER A 235 5.44 -11.89 -10.08
N GLY A 236 5.49 -10.79 -9.33
CA GLY A 236 5.58 -10.84 -7.88
C GLY A 236 5.64 -9.47 -7.23
N VAL A 237 5.89 -9.47 -5.91
CA VAL A 237 6.14 -8.26 -5.14
C VAL A 237 7.59 -8.27 -4.66
N PHE A 238 8.30 -7.17 -4.89
CA PHE A 238 9.70 -6.95 -4.54
C PHE A 238 9.74 -5.80 -3.54
N ILE A 239 10.22 -6.07 -2.33
CA ILE A 239 10.26 -5.10 -1.22
C ILE A 239 11.68 -4.83 -0.70
N GLU A 240 12.67 -5.60 -1.15
CA GLU A 240 14.07 -5.45 -0.76
C GLU A 240 14.98 -5.45 -1.98
N GLY A 241 15.95 -4.56 -2.00
CA GLY A 241 17.00 -4.50 -3.01
C GLY A 241 16.51 -4.16 -4.43
N ALA A 242 15.30 -3.63 -4.57
CA ALA A 242 14.76 -3.18 -5.84
C ALA A 242 15.05 -1.68 -6.02
N GLU A 243 15.88 -1.33 -7.00
CA GLU A 243 16.13 0.06 -7.40
C GLU A 243 15.44 0.33 -8.73
N ASP A 244 14.82 1.50 -8.85
CA ASP A 244 14.17 1.93 -10.09
C ASP A 244 15.14 2.65 -11.03
N TYR A 245 14.62 3.16 -12.16
CA TYR A 245 15.38 3.89 -13.17
C TYR A 245 16.06 5.18 -12.67
N ARG A 246 15.69 5.65 -11.45
CA ARG A 246 16.31 6.79 -10.75
C ARG A 246 17.43 6.36 -9.82
N GLY A 247 17.66 5.07 -9.61
CA GLY A 247 18.53 4.52 -8.56
C GLY A 247 17.96 4.68 -7.15
N VAL A 248 16.63 4.80 -7.02
CA VAL A 248 15.92 4.90 -5.75
C VAL A 248 15.38 3.54 -5.37
N GLU A 249 15.57 3.14 -4.10
CA GLU A 249 15.00 1.92 -3.56
C GLU A 249 13.47 2.02 -3.50
N VAL A 250 12.79 1.03 -4.07
CA VAL A 250 11.34 1.01 -4.23
C VAL A 250 10.73 -0.31 -3.81
N TRP A 251 9.48 -0.26 -3.39
CA TRP A 251 8.60 -1.44 -3.27
C TRP A 251 7.78 -1.55 -4.54
N VAL A 252 7.81 -2.71 -5.15
CA VAL A 252 7.24 -2.92 -6.49
C VAL A 252 6.37 -4.16 -6.51
N ALA A 253 5.17 -4.04 -7.06
CA ALA A 253 4.37 -5.17 -7.52
C ALA A 253 4.36 -5.22 -9.04
N SER A 254 4.60 -6.38 -9.62
CA SER A 254 4.72 -6.58 -11.06
C SER A 254 3.76 -7.64 -11.59
N ARG A 255 3.28 -7.42 -12.82
CA ARG A 255 2.43 -8.36 -13.56
C ARG A 255 2.84 -8.46 -15.01
N PHE A 256 2.77 -9.66 -15.56
CA PHE A 256 2.95 -9.90 -16.99
C PHE A 256 1.59 -9.97 -17.70
N VAL A 257 1.47 -9.32 -18.85
CA VAL A 257 0.28 -9.32 -19.71
C VAL A 257 0.58 -10.19 -20.92
N GLU A 258 0.02 -11.40 -20.94
CA GLU A 258 0.38 -12.48 -21.86
C GLU A 258 0.19 -12.09 -23.33
N ASN A 259 -1.00 -11.59 -23.68
CA ASN A 259 -1.39 -11.34 -25.08
C ASN A 259 -0.57 -10.23 -25.76
N LEU A 260 -0.01 -9.31 -24.98
CA LEU A 260 0.81 -8.19 -25.48
C LEU A 260 2.31 -8.43 -25.25
N ALA A 261 2.66 -9.43 -24.47
CA ALA A 261 4.02 -9.67 -23.98
C ALA A 261 4.61 -8.42 -23.28
N TRP A 262 3.77 -7.75 -22.47
CA TRP A 262 4.13 -6.55 -21.71
C TRP A 262 4.29 -6.85 -20.24
N GLY A 263 5.15 -6.07 -19.57
CA GLY A 263 5.17 -5.98 -18.13
C GLY A 263 4.42 -4.72 -17.68
N ILE A 264 3.71 -4.82 -16.55
CA ILE A 264 3.23 -3.68 -15.81
C ILE A 264 3.72 -3.77 -14.38
N ILE A 265 4.16 -2.64 -13.84
CA ILE A 265 4.53 -2.50 -12.44
C ILE A 265 3.76 -1.35 -11.80
N VAL A 266 3.61 -1.50 -10.50
CA VAL A 266 3.17 -0.46 -9.59
C VAL A 266 4.23 -0.37 -8.50
N LYS A 267 4.79 0.81 -8.28
CA LYS A 267 5.87 1.02 -7.31
C LYS A 267 5.60 2.21 -6.41
N VAL A 268 6.25 2.22 -5.24
CA VAL A 268 6.32 3.33 -4.31
C VAL A 268 7.74 3.38 -3.73
N ASP A 269 8.23 4.57 -3.40
CA ASP A 269 9.58 4.71 -2.84
C ASP A 269 9.63 4.09 -1.43
N ALA A 270 10.65 3.26 -1.17
CA ALA A 270 10.84 2.61 0.12
C ALA A 270 11.00 3.63 1.27
N VAL A 271 11.49 4.83 0.96
CA VAL A 271 11.61 5.93 1.94
C VAL A 271 10.25 6.41 2.41
N GLU A 272 9.25 6.52 1.52
CA GLU A 272 7.88 6.91 1.89
C GLU A 272 7.27 5.92 2.89
N GLU A 273 7.43 4.63 2.63
CA GLU A 273 6.94 3.59 3.53
C GLU A 273 7.69 3.56 4.88
N ARG A 274 9.00 3.78 4.86
CA ARG A 274 9.79 3.93 6.10
C ARG A 274 9.37 5.16 6.91
N GLN A 275 9.04 6.28 6.27
CA GLN A 275 8.56 7.48 6.97
C GLN A 275 7.24 7.22 7.69
N ARG A 276 6.31 6.49 7.07
CA ARG A 276 5.04 6.07 7.72
C ARG A 276 5.30 5.22 8.96
N SER A 277 6.23 4.29 8.89
CA SER A 277 6.65 3.47 10.04
C SER A 277 7.31 4.30 11.14
N LEU A 278 8.18 5.26 10.79
CA LEU A 278 8.82 6.17 11.75
C LEU A 278 7.80 7.10 12.43
N GLN A 279 6.80 7.58 11.70
CA GLN A 279 5.73 8.40 12.27
C GLN A 279 4.89 7.60 13.25
N LEU A 280 4.49 6.38 12.91
CA LEU A 280 3.80 5.47 13.84
C LEU A 280 4.62 5.27 15.12
N ARG A 281 5.93 5.06 15.01
CA ARG A 281 6.81 4.91 16.16
C ARG A 281 6.81 6.17 17.03
N SER A 282 6.89 7.36 16.43
CA SER A 282 6.82 8.63 17.16
C SER A 282 5.50 8.78 17.91
N ASP A 283 4.38 8.53 17.24
CA ASP A 283 3.04 8.64 17.83
C ASP A 283 2.85 7.65 18.99
N MET A 284 3.34 6.42 18.85
CA MET A 284 3.33 5.42 19.92
C MET A 284 4.21 5.82 21.12
N MET A 285 5.37 6.44 20.86
CA MET A 285 6.24 6.96 21.93
C MET A 285 5.56 8.10 22.69
N ASP A 286 4.91 9.03 22.01
CA ASP A 286 4.20 10.16 22.63
C ASP A 286 3.04 9.67 23.51
N ILE A 287 2.26 8.71 23.03
CA ILE A 287 1.22 8.03 23.83
C ILE A 287 1.85 7.31 25.03
N GLY A 288 2.95 6.61 24.83
CA GLY A 288 3.68 5.92 25.90
C GLY A 288 4.18 6.88 26.99
N ILE A 289 4.73 8.03 26.61
CA ILE A 289 5.18 9.08 27.55
C ILE A 289 3.98 9.63 28.35
N ALA A 290 2.88 9.96 27.67
CA ALA A 290 1.68 10.48 28.32
C ALA A 290 1.09 9.49 29.34
N LEU A 291 0.97 8.21 28.95
CA LEU A 291 0.49 7.16 29.85
C LEU A 291 1.47 6.90 31.00
N SER A 292 2.79 7.00 30.78
CA SER A 292 3.80 6.87 31.84
C SER A 292 3.66 7.98 32.88
N ALA A 293 3.47 9.23 32.44
CA ALA A 293 3.22 10.35 33.33
C ALA A 293 1.95 10.12 34.17
N PHE A 294 0.88 9.67 33.52
CA PHE A 294 -0.38 9.33 34.21
C PHE A 294 -0.19 8.21 35.25
N ALA A 295 0.55 7.14 34.89
CA ALA A 295 0.83 6.03 35.80
C ALA A 295 1.68 6.45 37.02
N ILE A 296 2.67 7.33 36.80
CA ILE A 296 3.50 7.86 37.90
C ILE A 296 2.66 8.72 38.85
N ILE A 297 1.88 9.65 38.32
CA ILE A 297 1.04 10.53 39.13
C ILE A 297 -0.03 9.70 39.86
N GLY A 298 -0.79 8.90 39.13
CA GLY A 298 -1.89 8.06 39.69
C GLY A 298 -1.37 7.04 40.68
N GLY A 299 -0.29 6.33 40.37
CA GLY A 299 0.34 5.35 41.25
C GLY A 299 0.89 5.98 42.53
N THR A 300 1.46 7.18 42.43
CA THR A 300 1.95 7.92 43.59
C THR A 300 0.79 8.39 44.48
N LEU A 301 -0.24 8.99 43.88
CA LEU A 301 -1.43 9.43 44.61
C LEU A 301 -2.15 8.26 45.30
N LEU A 302 -2.36 7.15 44.59
CA LEU A 302 -2.98 5.96 45.11
C LEU A 302 -2.14 5.33 46.22
N GLY A 303 -0.83 5.23 46.03
CA GLY A 303 0.12 4.72 47.02
C GLY A 303 0.10 5.54 48.31
N LEU A 304 0.05 6.88 48.20
CA LEU A 304 -0.08 7.76 49.34
C LEU A 304 -1.45 7.64 50.01
N TYR A 305 -2.52 7.54 49.23
CA TYR A 305 -3.88 7.40 49.75
C TYR A 305 -4.07 6.12 50.60
N LEU A 306 -3.60 4.99 50.07
CA LEU A 306 -3.71 3.70 50.76
C LEU A 306 -2.71 3.55 51.92
N ALA A 307 -1.51 4.12 51.82
CA ALA A 307 -0.48 3.93 52.86
C ALA A 307 -0.64 4.89 54.05
N ARG A 308 -1.22 6.07 53.89
CA ARG A 308 -1.38 7.05 54.97
C ARG A 308 -2.18 6.50 56.15
N PRO A 309 -3.40 5.96 56.01
CA PRO A 309 -4.17 5.42 57.12
C PRO A 309 -3.46 4.30 57.84
N ILE A 310 -2.83 3.37 57.12
CA ILE A 310 -2.06 2.26 57.71
C ILE A 310 -0.89 2.77 58.56
N HIS A 311 -0.18 3.78 58.05
CA HIS A 311 0.94 4.38 58.78
C HIS A 311 0.46 5.08 60.04
N ASN A 312 -0.66 5.84 60.01
CA ASN A 312 -1.24 6.52 61.14
C ASN A 312 -1.66 5.52 62.25
N LEU A 313 -2.27 4.38 61.85
CA LEU A 313 -2.62 3.31 62.77
C LEU A 313 -1.36 2.69 63.44
N ALA A 314 -0.31 2.43 62.65
CA ALA A 314 0.94 1.90 63.17
C ALA A 314 1.64 2.85 64.15
N GLU A 315 1.64 4.17 63.83
CA GLU A 315 2.16 5.21 64.73
C GLU A 315 1.34 5.32 65.98
N LEU A 316 0.02 5.28 65.88
CA LEU A 316 -0.91 5.30 67.03
C LEU A 316 -0.61 4.13 67.98
N VAL A 317 -0.51 2.89 67.46
CA VAL A 317 -0.19 1.70 68.27
C VAL A 317 1.19 1.86 68.94
N GLN A 318 2.18 2.44 68.29
CA GLN A 318 3.50 2.69 68.86
C GLN A 318 3.44 3.72 70.00
N ARG A 319 2.68 4.81 69.84
CA ARG A 319 2.49 5.84 70.87
C ARG A 319 1.72 5.28 72.10
N ILE A 320 0.72 4.47 71.87
CA ILE A 320 -0.01 3.77 72.95
C ILE A 320 0.95 2.86 73.74
N ARG A 321 1.83 2.12 73.06
CA ARG A 321 2.84 1.26 73.69
C ARG A 321 3.85 2.05 74.54
N LEU A 322 4.08 3.33 74.20
CA LEU A 322 4.95 4.25 74.96
C LEU A 322 4.26 4.91 76.17
N GLY A 323 2.98 4.60 76.39
CA GLY A 323 2.24 5.06 77.53
C GLY A 323 1.16 6.12 77.29
N GLU A 324 0.95 6.54 76.05
CA GLU A 324 -0.11 7.48 75.68
C GLU A 324 -1.44 6.73 75.48
N SER A 325 -2.10 6.31 76.55
CA SER A 325 -3.26 5.40 76.53
C SER A 325 -4.59 6.07 76.08
N ASP A 326 -4.67 7.42 76.06
CA ASP A 326 -5.89 8.16 75.75
C ASP A 326 -6.13 8.43 74.27
N LEU A 327 -5.20 7.99 73.39
CA LEU A 327 -5.33 8.15 72.00
C LEU A 327 -6.31 7.16 71.35
N ARG A 328 -7.00 7.61 70.29
CA ARG A 328 -7.93 6.80 69.50
C ARG A 328 -7.62 6.94 68.00
N ALA A 329 -7.90 5.87 67.28
CA ALA A 329 -7.82 5.90 65.82
C ALA A 329 -9.01 6.70 65.27
N GLU A 330 -8.71 7.56 64.26
CA GLU A 330 -9.78 8.18 63.49
C GLU A 330 -10.45 7.13 62.59
N VAL A 331 -11.77 7.04 62.64
CA VAL A 331 -12.59 6.17 61.80
C VAL A 331 -13.08 7.01 60.59
N ASN A 332 -12.44 6.84 59.45
CA ASN A 332 -12.78 7.59 58.25
C ASN A 332 -13.17 6.62 57.13
N GLY A 333 -14.40 6.73 56.63
CA GLY A 333 -14.93 5.87 55.56
C GLY A 333 -15.64 4.61 56.05
N ASP A 334 -15.98 3.71 55.13
CA ASP A 334 -16.69 2.45 55.36
C ASP A 334 -15.88 1.24 54.82
N ASP A 335 -14.55 1.37 54.71
CA ASP A 335 -13.66 0.32 54.21
C ASP A 335 -13.02 -0.53 55.32
N GLU A 336 -12.19 -1.50 54.93
CA GLU A 336 -11.52 -2.40 55.88
C GLU A 336 -10.58 -1.65 56.83
N ILE A 337 -10.12 -0.46 56.46
CA ILE A 337 -9.24 0.37 57.30
C ILE A 337 -10.08 1.07 58.37
N ALA A 338 -11.28 1.54 58.05
CA ALA A 338 -12.23 2.08 58.99
C ALA A 338 -12.62 1.02 60.01
N TYR A 339 -12.94 -0.20 59.56
CA TYR A 339 -13.25 -1.34 60.44
C TYR A 339 -12.08 -1.69 61.36
N LEU A 340 -10.84 -1.68 60.87
CA LEU A 340 -9.64 -1.92 61.68
C LEU A 340 -9.46 -0.82 62.75
N SER A 341 -9.72 0.45 62.37
CA SER A 341 -9.65 1.59 63.30
C SER A 341 -10.68 1.47 64.43
N GLU A 342 -11.89 1.08 64.07
CA GLU A 342 -12.98 0.85 65.07
C GLU A 342 -12.65 -0.32 65.99
N SER A 343 -12.22 -1.46 65.44
CA SER A 343 -11.80 -2.64 66.23
C SER A 343 -10.63 -2.34 67.16
N LEU A 344 -9.67 -1.51 66.74
CA LEU A 344 -8.57 -1.05 67.57
C LEU A 344 -9.08 -0.18 68.73
N ASN A 345 -10.00 0.73 68.47
CA ASN A 345 -10.59 1.58 69.49
C ASN A 345 -11.38 0.78 70.56
N GLU A 346 -12.15 -0.24 70.12
CA GLU A 346 -12.88 -1.15 71.03
C GLU A 346 -11.87 -1.94 71.88
N LEU A 347 -10.82 -2.45 71.36
CA LEU A 347 -9.76 -3.16 72.09
C LEU A 347 -9.14 -2.25 73.17
N LEU A 348 -8.84 -1.01 72.82
CA LEU A 348 -8.22 -0.04 73.67
C LEU A 348 -9.20 0.30 74.90
N GLU A 349 -10.48 0.45 74.62
CA GLU A 349 -11.47 0.66 75.63
C GLU A 349 -11.62 -0.52 76.60
N HIS A 350 -11.54 -1.76 76.02
CA HIS A 350 -11.61 -2.97 76.89
C HIS A 350 -10.34 -3.11 77.73
N VAL A 351 -9.17 -2.81 77.26
CA VAL A 351 -7.90 -2.83 78.03
C VAL A 351 -7.90 -1.76 79.10
N GLN A 352 -8.41 -0.56 78.83
CA GLN A 352 -8.49 0.51 79.85
C GLN A 352 -9.47 0.20 80.95
N LYS A 353 -10.66 -0.40 80.69
CA LYS A 353 -11.61 -0.80 81.66
C LYS A 353 -11.15 -1.91 82.62
N ASN A 354 -10.21 -2.77 82.11
CA ASN A 354 -9.69 -3.90 82.90
C ASN A 354 -8.28 -3.61 83.46
N ALA A 355 -7.74 -2.40 83.31
CA ALA A 355 -6.46 -2.02 83.93
C ALA A 355 -6.66 -1.94 85.49
N PRO A 356 -5.75 -2.57 86.27
CA PRO A 356 -5.84 -2.46 87.76
C PRO A 356 -5.64 -1.01 88.20
N LEU A 357 -6.54 -0.56 89.11
CA LEU A 357 -6.44 0.76 89.72
C LEU A 357 -5.04 1.03 90.27
N PRO A 358 -4.45 2.21 90.01
CA PRO A 358 -3.16 2.56 90.56
C PRO A 358 -3.24 2.51 92.13
N PRO A 359 -2.21 2.05 92.83
CA PRO A 359 -2.19 1.98 94.23
C PRO A 359 -2.47 3.39 94.83
N PRO A 360 -3.26 3.50 95.96
CA PRO A 360 -3.56 4.78 96.55
C PRO A 360 -2.28 5.52 96.93
N SER A 361 -2.16 6.76 96.46
CA SER A 361 -1.05 7.67 96.82
C SER A 361 -0.93 7.75 98.34
N SER A 362 0.21 7.25 98.84
CA SER A 362 0.53 7.47 100.26
C SER A 362 0.79 8.96 100.45
N GLU A 363 -0.16 9.67 101.03
CA GLU A 363 0.06 10.98 101.64
C GLU A 363 1.12 10.86 102.73
N PRO A 364 2.12 11.71 102.80
CA PRO A 364 2.98 11.80 103.90
C PRO A 364 2.17 12.38 105.08
N ARG A 365 1.97 11.61 106.15
CA ARG A 365 1.59 12.13 107.44
C ARG A 365 2.81 12.81 108.08
N ASP A 366 2.60 14.02 108.50
CA ASP A 366 3.43 14.91 109.28
C ASP A 366 4.42 14.27 110.27
#